data_86bbf3dbc5c2e68c767524abfdae42d7
#
_entry.id   86bbf3dbc5c2e68c767524abfdae42d7
#
_cell.length_a   1.000
_cell.length_b   1.000
_cell.length_c   1.000
_cell.angle_alpha   90.00
_cell.angle_beta   90.00
_cell.angle_gamma   90.00
#
_symmetry.space_group_name_H-M   'P 1'
#
loop_
_entity.id
_entity.type
_entity.pdbx_description
1 polymer ?
#
loop_
_entity_poly.entity_id
_entity_poly.type
_entity_poly.pdbx_seq_one_letter_code
_entity_poly.pdbx_strand_id
1 'polypeptide(L)'
;MNVHSSPNTMKKLDKRTEITQAALDLIVERGFHGTSMAMVAEKADVGAGTIYHYFESKEALIKELYRELEEKVMVTLWEGDPVSKPIRERFIRLWTVLLKYFIAHPLYFRYMQQYHNSPYGVSLRRDKILSKTDDRDIFKKLFEEGIAQHVIKGLPLNMLSALAFGPLVALARDHALGFAILDDTSIAETVEACWDGIKE
;
A
#
# COMPACT_ATOMS: atom_id res chain seq x y z
N MET A 1 26.49 -18.70 -7.33
CA MET A 1 26.41 -18.16 -8.70
C MET A 1 26.30 -16.64 -8.62
N ASN A 2 27.39 -15.93 -8.91
CA ASN A 2 27.39 -14.46 -8.91
C ASN A 2 26.72 -13.96 -10.20
N VAL A 3 25.52 -13.40 -10.07
CA VAL A 3 24.86 -12.70 -11.19
C VAL A 3 25.49 -11.32 -11.28
N HIS A 4 26.50 -11.16 -12.15
CA HIS A 4 27.05 -9.87 -12.53
C HIS A 4 25.99 -9.13 -13.38
N SER A 5 25.23 -8.23 -12.75
CA SER A 5 24.39 -7.30 -13.49
C SER A 5 25.28 -6.36 -14.30
N SER A 6 25.04 -6.23 -15.61
CA SER A 6 25.84 -5.37 -16.47
C SER A 6 25.69 -3.90 -16.07
N PRO A 7 26.72 -3.04 -16.25
CA PRO A 7 26.65 -1.60 -15.90
C PRO A 7 25.49 -0.87 -16.57
N ASN A 8 25.04 -1.34 -17.73
CA ASN A 8 23.91 -0.75 -18.46
C ASN A 8 22.56 -1.09 -17.80
N THR A 9 22.42 -2.28 -17.21
CA THR A 9 21.22 -2.69 -16.47
C THR A 9 21.09 -1.90 -15.17
N MET A 10 22.20 -1.68 -14.44
CA MET A 10 22.22 -0.85 -13.21
C MET A 10 21.83 0.60 -13.51
N LYS A 11 22.40 1.21 -14.56
CA LYS A 11 22.07 2.59 -14.98
C LYS A 11 20.61 2.73 -15.42
N LYS A 12 20.05 1.69 -16.04
CA LYS A 12 18.63 1.68 -16.46
C LYS A 12 17.69 1.54 -15.25
N LEU A 13 18.06 0.75 -14.25
CA LEU A 13 17.31 0.59 -13.01
C LEU A 13 17.30 1.89 -12.19
N ASP A 14 18.43 2.59 -12.17
CA ASP A 14 18.63 3.86 -11.48
C ASP A 14 17.69 4.95 -12.04
N LYS A 15 17.65 5.11 -13.36
CA LYS A 15 16.78 6.10 -14.03
C LYS A 15 15.29 5.81 -13.85
N ARG A 16 14.89 4.55 -13.87
CA ARG A 16 13.50 4.17 -13.61
C ARG A 16 13.08 4.54 -12.19
N THR A 17 13.96 4.29 -11.21
CA THR A 17 13.73 4.64 -9.80
C THR A 17 13.66 6.15 -9.60
N GLU A 18 14.53 6.93 -10.26
CA GLU A 18 14.50 8.40 -10.23
C GLU A 18 13.15 8.93 -10.78
N ILE A 19 12.66 8.37 -11.89
CA ILE A 19 11.37 8.75 -12.48
C ILE A 19 10.20 8.41 -11.54
N THR A 20 10.17 7.20 -10.95
CA THR A 20 9.10 6.80 -10.04
C THR A 20 9.11 7.61 -8.75
N GLN A 21 10.28 7.97 -8.22
CA GLN A 21 10.39 8.84 -7.05
C GLN A 21 9.92 10.26 -7.36
N ALA A 22 10.32 10.84 -8.49
CA ALA A 22 9.86 12.16 -8.93
C ALA A 22 8.33 12.19 -9.12
N ALA A 23 7.77 11.12 -9.70
CA ALA A 23 6.32 10.98 -9.86
C ALA A 23 5.59 10.88 -8.51
N LEU A 24 6.13 10.09 -7.58
CA LEU A 24 5.59 9.97 -6.22
C LEU A 24 5.47 11.34 -5.54
N ASP A 25 6.58 12.08 -5.51
CA ASP A 25 6.64 13.39 -4.87
C ASP A 25 5.62 14.37 -5.47
N LEU A 26 5.61 14.47 -6.82
CA LEU A 26 4.72 15.40 -7.52
C LEU A 26 3.24 15.03 -7.37
N ILE A 27 2.91 13.74 -7.43
CA ILE A 27 1.52 13.29 -7.28
C ILE A 27 1.04 13.52 -5.85
N VAL A 28 1.87 13.26 -4.85
CA VAL A 28 1.52 13.52 -3.45
C VAL A 28 1.30 15.01 -3.18
N GLU A 29 2.09 15.88 -3.83
CA GLU A 29 1.98 17.34 -3.69
C GLU A 29 0.80 17.93 -4.47
N ARG A 30 0.61 17.53 -5.75
CA ARG A 30 -0.25 18.20 -6.73
C ARG A 30 -1.43 17.36 -7.22
N GLY A 31 -1.51 16.12 -6.78
CA GLY A 31 -2.49 15.16 -7.26
C GLY A 31 -2.22 14.65 -8.68
N PHE A 32 -3.03 13.67 -9.09
CA PHE A 32 -2.90 13.07 -10.42
C PHE A 32 -3.13 14.07 -11.56
N HIS A 33 -4.10 14.97 -11.43
CA HIS A 33 -4.41 15.95 -12.48
C HIS A 33 -3.38 17.08 -12.54
N GLY A 34 -2.81 17.47 -11.41
CA GLY A 34 -1.80 18.52 -11.31
C GLY A 34 -0.37 18.09 -11.73
N THR A 35 -0.17 16.80 -12.05
CA THR A 35 1.14 16.25 -12.44
C THR A 35 1.13 15.88 -13.91
N SER A 36 2.11 16.35 -14.69
CA SER A 36 2.32 15.97 -16.09
C SER A 36 3.59 15.13 -16.26
N MET A 37 3.68 14.37 -17.37
CA MET A 37 4.90 13.63 -17.74
C MET A 37 6.12 14.55 -17.91
N ALA A 38 5.92 15.76 -18.42
CA ALA A 38 6.97 16.76 -18.56
C ALA A 38 7.54 17.20 -17.20
N MET A 39 6.66 17.47 -16.23
CA MET A 39 7.07 17.83 -14.87
C MET A 39 7.82 16.68 -14.17
N VAL A 40 7.41 15.43 -14.41
CA VAL A 40 8.11 14.26 -13.86
C VAL A 40 9.49 14.13 -14.51
N ALA A 41 9.59 14.30 -15.83
CA ALA A 41 10.86 14.24 -16.54
C ALA A 41 11.85 15.32 -16.06
N GLU A 42 11.36 16.55 -15.90
CA GLU A 42 12.12 17.68 -15.36
C GLU A 42 12.62 17.40 -13.94
N LYS A 43 11.72 16.95 -13.05
CA LYS A 43 12.10 16.65 -11.65
C LYS A 43 13.06 15.46 -11.54
N ALA A 44 12.98 14.48 -12.43
CA ALA A 44 13.86 13.31 -12.48
C ALA A 44 15.17 13.58 -13.24
N ASP A 45 15.38 14.79 -13.74
CA ASP A 45 16.53 15.16 -14.58
C ASP A 45 16.73 14.20 -15.76
N VAL A 46 15.64 13.92 -16.48
CA VAL A 46 15.64 13.07 -17.69
C VAL A 46 15.00 13.80 -18.87
N GLY A 47 15.46 13.48 -20.08
CA GLY A 47 14.83 13.99 -21.29
C GLY A 47 13.40 13.43 -21.48
N ALA A 48 12.51 14.20 -22.12
CA ALA A 48 11.14 13.79 -22.38
C ALA A 48 11.05 12.45 -23.14
N GLY A 49 11.95 12.16 -24.07
CA GLY A 49 12.01 10.86 -24.75
C GLY A 49 12.39 9.71 -23.81
N THR A 50 13.20 9.99 -22.79
CA THR A 50 13.64 8.98 -21.82
C THR A 50 12.48 8.49 -20.96
N ILE A 51 11.61 9.38 -20.47
CA ILE A 51 10.49 8.97 -19.63
C ILE A 51 9.51 8.08 -20.40
N TYR A 52 9.23 8.37 -21.68
CA TYR A 52 8.38 7.55 -22.54
C TYR A 52 9.00 6.20 -22.92
N HIS A 53 10.32 6.07 -22.78
CA HIS A 53 10.98 4.76 -22.93
C HIS A 53 10.68 3.81 -21.75
N TYR A 54 10.44 4.35 -20.55
CA TYR A 54 10.11 3.56 -19.35
C TYR A 54 8.61 3.39 -19.13
N PHE A 55 7.83 4.42 -19.45
CA PHE A 55 6.38 4.47 -19.20
C PHE A 55 5.67 5.05 -20.42
N GLU A 56 4.91 4.22 -21.11
CA GLU A 56 4.20 4.59 -22.36
C GLU A 56 3.17 5.71 -22.18
N SER A 57 2.65 5.88 -20.96
CA SER A 57 1.68 6.92 -20.61
C SER A 57 1.76 7.29 -19.14
N LYS A 58 1.12 8.39 -18.78
CA LYS A 58 0.95 8.81 -17.38
C LYS A 58 0.15 7.78 -16.58
N GLU A 59 -0.87 7.20 -17.17
CA GLU A 59 -1.69 6.14 -16.57
C GLU A 59 -0.85 4.90 -16.26
N ALA A 60 0.04 4.50 -17.18
CA ALA A 60 0.96 3.39 -16.98
C ALA A 60 1.92 3.67 -15.81
N LEU A 61 2.50 4.88 -15.76
CA LEU A 61 3.35 5.31 -14.65
C LEU A 61 2.61 5.27 -13.30
N ILE A 62 1.39 5.81 -13.23
CA ILE A 62 0.56 5.84 -12.02
C ILE A 62 0.26 4.41 -11.53
N LYS A 63 -0.18 3.53 -12.41
CA LYS A 63 -0.52 2.14 -12.06
C LYS A 63 0.72 1.35 -11.61
N GLU A 64 1.82 1.53 -12.31
CA GLU A 64 3.07 0.83 -12.01
C GLU A 64 3.65 1.29 -10.66
N LEU A 65 3.63 2.59 -10.38
CA LEU A 65 4.04 3.13 -9.08
C LEU A 65 3.17 2.58 -7.95
N TYR A 66 1.84 2.50 -8.13
CA TYR A 66 0.96 1.87 -7.15
C TYR A 66 1.36 0.40 -6.89
N ARG A 67 1.58 -0.37 -7.96
CA ARG A 67 1.99 -1.78 -7.86
C ARG A 67 3.30 -1.97 -7.11
N GLU A 68 4.30 -1.11 -7.37
CA GLU A 68 5.59 -1.15 -6.66
C GLU A 68 5.44 -0.84 -5.16
N LEU A 69 4.58 0.12 -4.82
CA LEU A 69 4.33 0.45 -3.41
C LEU A 69 3.52 -0.64 -2.70
N GLU A 70 2.51 -1.20 -3.37
CA GLU A 70 1.74 -2.34 -2.85
C GLU A 70 2.66 -3.54 -2.60
N GLU A 71 3.56 -3.85 -3.53
CA GLU A 71 4.53 -4.95 -3.38
C GLU A 71 5.46 -4.75 -2.17
N LYS A 72 5.98 -3.52 -1.96
CA LYS A 72 6.81 -3.21 -0.79
C LYS A 72 6.05 -3.41 0.53
N VAL A 73 4.80 -2.98 0.59
CA VAL A 73 3.91 -3.23 1.75
C VAL A 73 3.75 -4.73 1.96
N MET A 74 3.42 -5.48 0.90
CA MET A 74 3.15 -6.92 0.99
C MET A 74 4.39 -7.71 1.41
N VAL A 75 5.57 -7.38 0.88
CA VAL A 75 6.85 -8.00 1.32
C VAL A 75 7.04 -7.81 2.81
N THR A 76 6.84 -6.60 3.33
CA THR A 76 6.98 -6.29 4.76
C THR A 76 5.97 -7.08 5.62
N LEU A 77 4.74 -7.26 5.13
CA LEU A 77 3.71 -8.00 5.84
C LEU A 77 4.00 -9.51 5.87
N TRP A 78 4.54 -10.06 4.77
CA TRP A 78 4.87 -11.49 4.69
C TRP A 78 6.13 -11.88 5.46
N GLU A 79 7.07 -10.96 5.67
CA GLU A 79 8.25 -11.22 6.50
C GLU A 79 7.81 -11.61 7.93
N GLY A 80 7.87 -12.93 8.21
CA GLY A 80 7.54 -13.50 9.52
C GLY A 80 6.03 -13.63 9.80
N ASP A 81 5.17 -13.79 8.78
CA ASP A 81 3.77 -14.15 9.00
C ASP A 81 3.68 -15.59 9.53
N PRO A 82 3.35 -15.77 10.82
CA PRO A 82 3.25 -17.09 11.42
C PRO A 82 1.87 -17.71 11.11
N VAL A 83 1.69 -18.26 9.92
CA VAL A 83 0.41 -18.94 9.52
C VAL A 83 -0.06 -19.96 10.56
N SER A 84 0.87 -20.50 11.37
CA SER A 84 0.57 -21.44 12.46
C SER A 84 0.04 -20.78 13.75
N LYS A 85 0.04 -19.44 13.84
CA LYS A 85 -0.41 -18.72 15.03
C LYS A 85 -1.94 -18.51 15.04
N PRO A 86 -2.54 -18.33 16.25
CA PRO A 86 -3.95 -17.99 16.37
C PRO A 86 -4.33 -16.75 15.55
N ILE A 87 -5.56 -16.70 15.04
CA ILE A 87 -6.08 -15.61 14.21
C ILE A 87 -5.87 -14.23 14.84
N ARG A 88 -6.12 -14.09 16.16
CA ARG A 88 -5.90 -12.85 16.89
C ARG A 88 -4.44 -12.39 16.85
N GLU A 89 -3.49 -13.29 17.10
CA GLU A 89 -2.05 -12.94 17.08
C GLU A 89 -1.60 -12.50 15.68
N ARG A 90 -2.08 -13.18 14.64
CA ARG A 90 -1.81 -12.83 13.24
C ARG A 90 -2.41 -11.46 12.90
N PHE A 91 -3.66 -11.20 13.32
CA PHE A 91 -4.30 -9.90 13.13
C PHE A 91 -3.50 -8.77 13.78
N ILE A 92 -3.25 -8.87 15.09
CA ILE A 92 -2.52 -7.85 15.85
C ILE A 92 -1.17 -7.55 15.19
N ARG A 93 -0.43 -8.60 14.80
CA ARG A 93 0.84 -8.44 14.12
C ARG A 93 0.70 -7.71 12.77
N LEU A 94 -0.18 -8.17 11.90
CA LEU A 94 -0.33 -7.61 10.56
C LEU A 94 -0.75 -6.13 10.61
N TRP A 95 -1.71 -5.78 11.46
CA TRP A 95 -2.18 -4.40 11.62
C TRP A 95 -1.12 -3.49 12.25
N THR A 96 -0.37 -4.01 13.23
CA THR A 96 0.76 -3.27 13.83
C THR A 96 1.85 -2.99 12.79
N VAL A 97 2.25 -4.00 12.02
CA VAL A 97 3.28 -3.86 10.98
C VAL A 97 2.81 -2.88 9.90
N LEU A 98 1.56 -2.99 9.46
CA LEU A 98 0.99 -2.10 8.44
C LEU A 98 0.95 -0.64 8.91
N LEU A 99 0.48 -0.40 10.15
CA LEU A 99 0.41 0.97 10.68
C LEU A 99 1.82 1.56 10.86
N LYS A 100 2.76 0.81 11.43
CA LYS A 100 4.16 1.24 11.54
C LYS A 100 4.80 1.51 10.18
N TYR A 101 4.50 0.70 9.18
CA TYR A 101 4.98 0.93 7.81
C TYR A 101 4.48 2.27 7.25
N PHE A 102 3.20 2.58 7.40
CA PHE A 102 2.63 3.83 6.92
C PHE A 102 3.14 5.06 7.68
N ILE A 103 3.40 4.93 8.98
CA ILE A 103 4.05 5.97 9.79
C ILE A 103 5.48 6.23 9.31
N ALA A 104 6.24 5.18 9.02
CA ALA A 104 7.61 5.29 8.52
C ALA A 104 7.68 5.81 7.06
N HIS A 105 6.62 5.61 6.28
CA HIS A 105 6.57 5.95 4.86
C HIS A 105 5.36 6.83 4.50
N PRO A 106 5.25 8.06 5.05
CA PRO A 106 4.04 8.90 4.89
C PRO A 106 3.74 9.28 3.43
N LEU A 107 4.76 9.41 2.57
CA LEU A 107 4.55 9.67 1.14
C LEU A 107 3.87 8.47 0.44
N TYR A 108 4.26 7.24 0.78
CA TYR A 108 3.64 6.03 0.23
C TYR A 108 2.19 5.93 0.65
N PHE A 109 1.91 6.15 1.95
CA PHE A 109 0.55 6.19 2.47
C PHE A 109 -0.32 7.23 1.74
N ARG A 110 0.16 8.48 1.63
CA ARG A 110 -0.56 9.57 0.96
C ARG A 110 -0.84 9.26 -0.51
N TYR A 111 0.13 8.69 -1.22
CA TYR A 111 -0.04 8.26 -2.61
C TYR A 111 -1.10 7.15 -2.72
N MET A 112 -1.01 6.10 -1.90
CA MET A 112 -1.97 4.99 -1.92
C MET A 112 -3.38 5.47 -1.59
N GLN A 113 -3.55 6.40 -0.65
CA GLN A 113 -4.84 7.02 -0.34
C GLN A 113 -5.41 7.80 -1.53
N GLN A 114 -4.60 8.61 -2.20
CA GLN A 114 -5.02 9.32 -3.43
C GLN A 114 -5.42 8.31 -4.51
N TYR A 115 -4.64 7.25 -4.70
CA TYR A 115 -4.92 6.21 -5.69
C TYR A 115 -6.25 5.53 -5.42
N HIS A 116 -6.50 5.06 -4.20
CA HIS A 116 -7.76 4.40 -3.83
C HIS A 116 -9.00 5.29 -4.00
N ASN A 117 -8.85 6.60 -3.80
CA ASN A 117 -9.93 7.58 -3.97
C ASN A 117 -10.04 8.12 -5.40
N SER A 118 -9.31 7.59 -6.36
CA SER A 118 -9.29 7.99 -7.76
C SER A 118 -10.05 6.98 -8.65
N PRO A 119 -10.32 7.33 -9.93
CA PRO A 119 -10.84 6.38 -10.90
C PRO A 119 -9.99 5.11 -11.07
N TYR A 120 -8.66 5.21 -10.86
CA TYR A 120 -7.75 4.05 -10.89
C TYR A 120 -8.03 3.07 -9.77
N GLY A 121 -8.25 3.56 -8.56
CA GLY A 121 -8.61 2.74 -7.39
C GLY A 121 -9.99 2.10 -7.50
N VAL A 122 -10.95 2.81 -8.07
CA VAL A 122 -12.29 2.26 -8.37
C VAL A 122 -12.18 1.09 -9.35
N SER A 123 -11.38 1.24 -10.43
CA SER A 123 -11.13 0.15 -11.38
C SER A 123 -10.47 -1.05 -10.70
N LEU A 124 -9.39 -0.82 -9.94
CA LEU A 124 -8.70 -1.87 -9.19
C LEU A 124 -9.64 -2.62 -8.23
N ARG A 125 -10.49 -1.89 -7.49
CA ARG A 125 -11.44 -2.49 -6.55
C ARG A 125 -12.49 -3.34 -7.28
N ARG A 126 -12.98 -2.86 -8.42
CA ARG A 126 -13.89 -3.64 -9.28
C ARG A 126 -13.24 -4.92 -9.75
N ASP A 127 -12.00 -4.85 -10.24
CA ASP A 127 -11.26 -6.01 -10.72
C ASP A 127 -11.01 -7.02 -9.60
N LYS A 128 -10.64 -6.57 -8.38
CA LYS A 128 -10.48 -7.44 -7.20
C LYS A 128 -11.81 -8.10 -6.76
N ILE A 129 -12.94 -7.41 -6.86
CA ILE A 129 -14.26 -8.00 -6.55
C ILE A 129 -14.67 -9.04 -7.59
N LEU A 130 -14.38 -8.80 -8.87
CA LEU A 130 -14.74 -9.69 -9.97
C LEU A 130 -13.77 -10.89 -10.08
N SER A 131 -12.50 -10.72 -9.73
CA SER A 131 -11.53 -11.82 -9.68
C SER A 131 -11.78 -12.65 -8.41
N LYS A 132 -12.41 -13.80 -8.57
CA LYS A 132 -12.67 -14.75 -7.47
C LYS A 132 -11.41 -15.38 -6.87
N THR A 133 -10.23 -15.09 -7.41
CA THR A 133 -8.96 -15.80 -7.15
C THR A 133 -7.80 -14.85 -6.86
N ASP A 134 -7.92 -13.95 -5.88
CA ASP A 134 -6.70 -13.33 -5.34
C ASP A 134 -6.22 -14.12 -4.13
N ASP A 135 -5.53 -15.23 -4.40
CA ASP A 135 -4.89 -16.07 -3.39
C ASP A 135 -3.75 -15.36 -2.63
N ARG A 136 -3.43 -14.12 -3.01
CA ARG A 136 -2.37 -13.33 -2.39
C ARG A 136 -2.88 -12.32 -1.37
N ASP A 137 -4.19 -12.14 -1.26
CA ASP A 137 -4.77 -11.23 -0.27
C ASP A 137 -4.73 -11.85 1.13
N ILE A 138 -3.65 -11.57 1.86
CA ILE A 138 -3.40 -12.04 3.22
C ILE A 138 -4.51 -11.62 4.19
N PHE A 139 -5.12 -10.45 3.98
CA PHE A 139 -6.18 -9.94 4.85
C PHE A 139 -7.50 -10.69 4.61
N LYS A 140 -7.84 -10.91 3.34
CA LYS A 140 -9.02 -11.70 2.97
C LYS A 140 -8.94 -13.11 3.57
N LYS A 141 -7.79 -13.79 3.40
CA LYS A 141 -7.57 -15.12 3.98
C LYS A 141 -7.74 -15.12 5.50
N LEU A 142 -7.15 -14.15 6.18
CA LEU A 142 -7.27 -14.02 7.64
C LEU A 142 -8.73 -13.88 8.08
N PHE A 143 -9.53 -13.04 7.39
CA PHE A 143 -10.94 -12.88 7.71
C PHE A 143 -11.75 -14.15 7.44
N GLU A 144 -11.54 -14.79 6.28
CA GLU A 144 -12.24 -16.04 5.93
C GLU A 144 -11.93 -17.17 6.92
N GLU A 145 -10.66 -17.35 7.31
CA GLU A 145 -10.25 -18.30 8.34
C GLU A 145 -10.85 -17.97 9.71
N GLY A 146 -10.85 -16.70 10.11
CA GLY A 146 -11.39 -16.25 11.39
C GLY A 146 -12.90 -16.44 11.50
N ILE A 147 -13.65 -16.20 10.41
CA ILE A 147 -15.08 -16.50 10.33
C ILE A 147 -15.31 -18.01 10.45
N ALA A 148 -14.56 -18.81 9.70
CA ALA A 148 -14.70 -20.28 9.73
C ALA A 148 -14.40 -20.88 11.10
N GLN A 149 -13.53 -20.24 11.89
CA GLN A 149 -13.20 -20.64 13.27
C GLN A 149 -14.11 -20.01 14.35
N HIS A 150 -15.12 -19.23 13.98
CA HIS A 150 -15.98 -18.47 14.89
C HIS A 150 -15.19 -17.56 15.86
N VAL A 151 -14.10 -16.94 15.38
CA VAL A 151 -13.26 -15.99 16.12
C VAL A 151 -13.53 -14.56 15.65
N ILE A 152 -13.96 -14.43 14.39
CA ILE A 152 -14.33 -13.16 13.75
C ILE A 152 -15.83 -13.23 13.40
N LYS A 153 -16.52 -12.11 13.60
CA LYS A 153 -17.94 -11.94 13.26
C LYS A 153 -18.24 -12.38 11.83
N GLY A 154 -19.34 -13.10 11.64
CA GLY A 154 -19.84 -13.53 10.34
C GLY A 154 -20.39 -12.37 9.48
N LEU A 155 -19.65 -11.25 9.37
CA LEU A 155 -20.02 -10.09 8.59
C LEU A 155 -19.48 -10.18 7.16
N PRO A 156 -20.09 -9.49 6.18
CA PRO A 156 -19.51 -9.33 4.85
C PRO A 156 -18.09 -8.78 4.90
N LEU A 157 -17.19 -9.28 4.04
CA LEU A 157 -15.76 -8.91 4.03
C LEU A 157 -15.51 -7.39 3.88
N ASN A 158 -16.37 -6.68 3.15
CA ASN A 158 -16.27 -5.22 3.04
C ASN A 158 -16.60 -4.51 4.36
N MET A 159 -17.48 -5.04 5.18
CA MET A 159 -17.76 -4.50 6.51
C MET A 159 -16.61 -4.79 7.48
N LEU A 160 -16.09 -6.03 7.49
CA LEU A 160 -14.92 -6.37 8.29
C LEU A 160 -13.72 -5.50 7.90
N SER A 161 -13.49 -5.30 6.60
CA SER A 161 -12.43 -4.39 6.12
C SER A 161 -12.65 -2.96 6.61
N ALA A 162 -13.87 -2.43 6.56
CA ALA A 162 -14.16 -1.08 7.03
C ALA A 162 -13.91 -0.91 8.52
N LEU A 163 -14.31 -1.88 9.34
CA LEU A 163 -14.10 -1.87 10.79
C LEU A 163 -12.63 -2.04 11.17
N ALA A 164 -11.91 -2.92 10.47
CA ALA A 164 -10.52 -3.23 10.77
C ALA A 164 -9.52 -2.18 10.25
N PHE A 165 -9.73 -1.62 9.05
CA PHE A 165 -8.80 -0.66 8.45
C PHE A 165 -9.20 0.79 8.69
N GLY A 166 -10.48 1.09 8.94
CA GLY A 166 -10.98 2.46 9.09
C GLY A 166 -10.20 3.29 10.10
N PRO A 167 -10.10 2.86 11.37
CA PRO A 167 -9.36 3.59 12.40
C PRO A 167 -7.86 3.73 12.06
N LEU A 168 -7.25 2.65 11.55
CA LEU A 168 -5.85 2.63 11.17
C LEU A 168 -5.54 3.66 10.07
N VAL A 169 -6.37 3.71 9.03
CA VAL A 169 -6.24 4.67 7.92
C VAL A 169 -6.45 6.11 8.41
N ALA A 170 -7.41 6.34 9.29
CA ALA A 170 -7.66 7.67 9.86
C ALA A 170 -6.45 8.17 10.64
N LEU A 171 -5.90 7.35 11.54
CA LEU A 171 -4.74 7.72 12.36
C LEU A 171 -3.45 7.85 11.54
N ALA A 172 -3.21 6.97 10.57
CA ALA A 172 -2.07 7.11 9.66
C ALA A 172 -2.14 8.43 8.87
N ARG A 173 -3.35 8.84 8.44
CA ARG A 173 -3.56 10.12 7.77
C ARG A 173 -3.27 11.29 8.70
N ASP A 174 -3.79 11.27 9.92
CA ASP A 174 -3.60 12.36 10.87
C ASP A 174 -2.12 12.47 11.28
N HIS A 175 -1.42 11.36 11.41
CA HIS A 175 0.03 11.32 11.60
C HIS A 175 0.78 11.92 10.40
N ALA A 176 0.44 11.49 9.17
CA ALA A 176 1.08 11.99 7.94
C ALA A 176 0.85 13.48 7.68
N LEU A 177 -0.20 14.06 8.27
CA LEU A 177 -0.53 15.48 8.21
C LEU A 177 0.01 16.28 9.42
N GLY A 178 0.65 15.62 10.38
CA GLY A 178 1.21 16.25 11.58
C GLY A 178 0.18 16.59 12.66
N PHE A 179 -1.06 16.07 12.57
CA PHE A 179 -2.10 16.29 13.59
C PHE A 179 -1.99 15.33 14.78
N ALA A 180 -1.35 14.19 14.60
CA ALA A 180 -1.14 13.19 15.65
C ALA A 180 0.28 12.65 15.63
N ILE A 181 0.83 12.39 16.81
CA ILE A 181 2.07 11.62 16.96
C ILE A 181 1.67 10.24 17.50
N LEU A 182 1.98 9.19 16.77
CA LEU A 182 1.66 7.82 17.16
C LEU A 182 2.91 7.16 17.73
N ASP A 183 2.88 6.87 19.01
CA ASP A 183 3.88 6.05 19.72
C ASP A 183 3.44 4.57 19.73
N ASP A 184 4.30 3.70 20.24
CA ASP A 184 4.03 2.26 20.31
C ASP A 184 2.77 1.93 21.13
N THR A 185 2.46 2.72 22.17
CA THR A 185 1.25 2.55 23.00
C THR A 185 0.00 2.86 22.19
N SER A 186 -0.06 4.02 21.55
CA SER A 186 -1.19 4.44 20.72
C SER A 186 -1.44 3.48 19.55
N ILE A 187 -0.34 2.95 18.96
CA ILE A 187 -0.42 1.93 17.91
C ILE A 187 -1.07 0.65 18.44
N ALA A 188 -0.60 0.15 19.60
CA ALA A 188 -1.12 -1.07 20.20
C ALA A 188 -2.61 -0.92 20.57
N GLU A 189 -2.98 0.17 21.22
CA GLU A 189 -4.38 0.46 21.60
C GLU A 189 -5.29 0.55 20.37
N THR A 190 -4.82 1.19 19.30
CA THR A 190 -5.58 1.28 18.04
C THR A 190 -5.81 -0.09 17.42
N VAL A 191 -4.79 -0.92 17.35
CA VAL A 191 -4.88 -2.26 16.75
C VAL A 191 -5.78 -3.17 17.58
N GLU A 192 -5.73 -3.10 18.90
CA GLU A 192 -6.65 -3.81 19.79
C GLU A 192 -8.09 -3.35 19.60
N ALA A 193 -8.35 -2.04 19.48
CA ALA A 193 -9.69 -1.53 19.21
C ALA A 193 -10.24 -2.00 17.85
N CYS A 194 -9.37 -2.09 16.82
CA CYS A 194 -9.77 -2.67 15.54
C CYS A 194 -10.14 -4.14 15.65
N TRP A 195 -9.37 -4.91 16.44
CA TRP A 195 -9.70 -6.31 16.76
C TRP A 195 -11.02 -6.43 17.50
N ASP A 196 -11.23 -5.63 18.53
CA ASP A 196 -12.48 -5.64 19.32
C ASP A 196 -13.71 -5.30 18.47
N GLY A 197 -13.56 -4.52 17.44
CA GLY A 197 -14.62 -4.21 16.49
C GLY A 197 -15.09 -5.41 15.66
N ILE A 198 -14.22 -6.39 15.40
CA ILE A 198 -14.49 -7.52 14.49
C ILE A 198 -14.54 -8.89 15.17
N LYS A 199 -14.00 -9.04 16.39
CA LYS A 199 -14.06 -10.33 17.11
C LYS A 199 -15.50 -10.75 17.42
N GLU A 200 -15.77 -12.04 17.43
CA GLU A 200 -17.04 -12.62 17.86
C GLU A 200 -17.32 -12.34 19.34
#